data_2bb5ce64a8d4b3fb666bcb49648646a4
#
_entry.id   2bb5ce64a8d4b3fb666bcb49648646a4
#
_cell.length_a   1.000
_cell.length_b   1.000
_cell.length_c   1.000
_cell.angle_alpha   90.00
_cell.angle_beta   90.00
_cell.angle_gamma   90.00
#
_symmetry.space_group_name_H-M   'P 1'
#
loop_
_entity.id
_entity.type
_entity.pdbx_description
1 polymer ?
#
loop_
_entity_poly.entity_id
_entity_poly.type
_entity_poly.pdbx_seq_one_letter_code
_entity_poly.pdbx_strand_id
1 'polypeptide(L)'
;MTKRLRHWTRRGLSLGCGAIVAGLLAACESPQVSLAPSSVNSRYTDAQPALSANGRFLAFVSNRNGSHDIFMYDLQERRFLQLSGLNRPDAIAESPSLTNTGRYLAYAIANRSRGAIVVYDRITQGSQVVYQADLGGIRRPKISPEGRYIVFESGRRGQWDIETLDRGPAIELDLLDGQTPGTSVSFP
;
A
#
# COMPACT_ATOMS: atom_id res chain seq x y z
N MET A 1 75.98 -60.42 -0.30
CA MET A 1 76.68 -59.62 -1.32
C MET A 1 76.10 -58.21 -1.28
N THR A 2 76.79 -57.31 -0.50
CA THR A 2 77.58 -56.20 -0.96
C THR A 2 76.85 -55.28 -1.95
N LYS A 3 76.69 -54.03 -1.72
CA LYS A 3 77.47 -52.83 -1.32
C LYS A 3 76.51 -51.65 -1.20
N ARG A 4 76.48 -50.84 -0.16
CA ARG A 4 77.20 -49.56 0.02
C ARG A 4 77.04 -48.59 -1.15
N LEU A 5 76.76 -47.38 -0.97
CA LEU A 5 77.21 -46.14 -0.38
C LEU A 5 76.46 -44.97 -1.08
N ARG A 6 76.23 -43.92 -0.58
CA ARG A 6 76.74 -42.76 0.21
C ARG A 6 76.04 -41.47 -0.28
N HIS A 7 75.65 -40.72 0.70
CA HIS A 7 75.75 -39.24 0.81
C HIS A 7 75.59 -38.33 -0.42
N TRP A 8 74.81 -37.34 -0.34
CA TRP A 8 75.28 -36.00 -0.05
C TRP A 8 74.11 -34.98 0.21
N THR A 9 74.40 -34.20 1.24
CA THR A 9 73.67 -33.00 1.69
C THR A 9 73.81 -31.87 0.65
N ARG A 10 72.78 -31.07 0.52
CA ARG A 10 72.96 -29.61 0.50
C ARG A 10 71.59 -28.88 0.76
N ARG A 11 71.77 -27.99 1.71
CA ARG A 11 70.91 -26.91 2.15
C ARG A 11 70.43 -26.05 1.00
N GLY A 12 69.19 -25.68 1.02
CA GLY A 12 68.64 -24.59 0.25
C GLY A 12 67.37 -24.05 0.96
N LEU A 13 67.67 -23.09 1.85
CA LEU A 13 66.66 -22.28 2.55
C LEU A 13 66.18 -21.26 1.53
N SER A 14 64.89 -21.32 1.16
CA SER A 14 64.19 -20.21 0.49
C SER A 14 62.86 -19.97 1.16
N LEU A 15 62.86 -18.92 1.99
CA LEU A 15 61.63 -18.28 2.47
C LEU A 15 60.86 -17.75 1.25
N GLY A 16 59.73 -18.39 0.94
CA GLY A 16 58.72 -17.87 0.05
C GLY A 16 57.58 -17.37 0.89
N CYS A 17 57.58 -16.07 1.16
CA CYS A 17 56.47 -15.37 1.83
C CYS A 17 55.33 -15.25 0.84
N GLY A 18 54.42 -16.25 0.83
CA GLY A 18 53.18 -16.21 0.09
C GLY A 18 52.13 -15.48 0.89
N ALA A 19 51.97 -14.18 0.68
CA ALA A 19 50.86 -13.41 1.21
C ALA A 19 49.57 -13.90 0.56
N ILE A 20 48.79 -14.65 1.32
CA ILE A 20 47.39 -14.96 0.95
C ILE A 20 46.61 -13.68 1.15
N VAL A 21 46.40 -12.93 0.08
CA VAL A 21 45.40 -11.87 0.03
C VAL A 21 44.04 -12.55 -0.04
N ALA A 22 43.45 -12.83 1.12
CA ALA A 22 42.05 -13.19 1.22
C ALA A 22 41.23 -11.93 0.90
N GLY A 23 40.89 -11.75 -0.37
CA GLY A 23 39.94 -10.73 -0.81
C GLY A 23 38.59 -11.00 -0.16
N LEU A 24 38.23 -10.18 0.81
CA LEU A 24 36.89 -10.05 1.32
C LEU A 24 36.02 -9.50 0.17
N LEU A 25 35.47 -10.37 -0.65
CA LEU A 25 34.33 -10.06 -1.49
C LEU A 25 33.17 -9.84 -0.53
N ALA A 26 32.99 -8.61 -0.04
CA ALA A 26 31.73 -8.16 0.52
C ALA A 26 30.72 -8.20 -0.64
N ALA A 27 30.03 -9.32 -0.78
CA ALA A 27 28.86 -9.43 -1.61
C ALA A 27 27.87 -8.41 -1.02
N CYS A 28 27.64 -7.29 -1.73
CA CYS A 28 26.47 -6.46 -1.51
C CYS A 28 25.27 -7.34 -1.83
N GLU A 29 24.71 -8.00 -0.84
CA GLU A 29 23.41 -8.62 -0.97
C GLU A 29 22.42 -7.48 -1.21
N SER A 30 21.99 -7.33 -2.44
CA SER A 30 20.86 -6.47 -2.78
C SER A 30 19.67 -6.94 -1.96
N PRO A 31 18.96 -6.04 -1.27
CA PRO A 31 17.78 -6.43 -0.51
C PRO A 31 16.83 -7.19 -1.45
N GLN A 32 16.55 -8.44 -1.11
CA GLN A 32 15.61 -9.27 -1.87
C GLN A 32 14.24 -8.62 -1.74
N VAL A 33 13.80 -7.91 -2.78
CA VAL A 33 12.44 -7.39 -2.86
C VAL A 33 11.52 -8.58 -3.06
N SER A 34 10.92 -9.05 -1.97
CA SER A 34 9.88 -10.07 -2.04
C SER A 34 8.60 -9.42 -2.58
N LEU A 35 8.18 -9.84 -3.77
CA LEU A 35 6.86 -9.48 -4.26
C LEU A 35 5.78 -10.09 -3.35
N ALA A 36 4.69 -9.36 -3.16
CA ALA A 36 3.55 -9.84 -2.37
C ALA A 36 3.09 -11.22 -2.85
N PRO A 37 2.59 -12.07 -1.92
CA PRO A 37 2.15 -13.41 -2.28
C PRO A 37 1.15 -13.37 -3.43
N SER A 38 1.24 -14.35 -4.32
CA SER A 38 0.32 -14.56 -5.46
C SER A 38 -1.16 -14.67 -5.06
N SER A 39 -1.45 -14.81 -3.76
CA SER A 39 -2.81 -14.87 -3.20
C SER A 39 -3.62 -13.57 -3.35
N VAL A 40 -2.97 -12.41 -3.53
CA VAL A 40 -3.67 -11.12 -3.77
C VAL A 40 -4.15 -11.05 -5.22
N ASN A 41 -3.29 -11.48 -6.16
CA ASN A 41 -3.57 -11.41 -7.58
C ASN A 41 -4.56 -12.48 -8.02
N SER A 42 -5.40 -12.14 -8.97
CA SER A 42 -6.36 -13.04 -9.59
C SER A 42 -6.10 -13.17 -11.10
N ARG A 43 -6.85 -14.05 -11.78
CA ARG A 43 -6.87 -14.09 -13.25
C ARG A 43 -7.65 -12.94 -13.88
N TYR A 44 -8.25 -12.10 -13.08
CA TYR A 44 -9.03 -10.94 -13.49
C TYR A 44 -8.20 -9.67 -13.35
N THR A 45 -8.77 -8.54 -13.76
CA THR A 45 -8.11 -7.24 -13.58
C THR A 45 -8.14 -6.82 -12.12
N ASP A 46 -6.96 -6.62 -11.55
CA ASP A 46 -6.76 -6.04 -10.23
C ASP A 46 -6.03 -4.70 -10.44
N ALA A 47 -6.62 -3.57 -9.98
CA ALA A 47 -6.17 -2.22 -10.30
C ALA A 47 -6.36 -1.24 -9.14
N GLN A 48 -5.84 -0.02 -9.29
CA GLN A 48 -6.03 1.11 -8.38
C GLN A 48 -5.69 0.79 -6.92
N PRO A 49 -4.48 0.31 -6.62
CA PRO A 49 -4.10 -0.06 -5.26
C PRO A 49 -3.99 1.16 -4.35
N ALA A 50 -4.40 0.99 -3.09
CA ALA A 50 -4.24 1.94 -2.01
C ALA A 50 -3.76 1.23 -0.75
N LEU A 51 -2.77 1.80 -0.07
CA LEU A 51 -2.19 1.24 1.14
C LEU A 51 -2.54 2.12 2.34
N SER A 52 -2.88 1.51 3.48
CA SER A 52 -2.99 2.25 4.75
C SER A 52 -1.62 2.78 5.17
N ALA A 53 -1.59 3.92 5.90
CA ALA A 53 -0.31 4.53 6.27
C ALA A 53 0.55 3.66 7.20
N ASN A 54 -0.08 2.78 7.99
CA ASN A 54 0.63 1.78 8.80
C ASN A 54 1.15 0.57 7.99
N GLY A 55 0.91 0.54 6.67
CA GLY A 55 1.36 -0.53 5.79
C GLY A 55 0.65 -1.87 5.93
N ARG A 56 -0.38 -1.98 6.78
CA ARG A 56 -1.05 -3.26 7.05
C ARG A 56 -2.11 -3.63 6.03
N PHE A 57 -2.91 -2.67 5.58
CA PHE A 57 -4.07 -2.94 4.73
C PHE A 57 -3.89 -2.42 3.32
N LEU A 58 -4.14 -3.29 2.36
CA LEU A 58 -4.18 -2.99 0.93
C LEU A 58 -5.64 -3.01 0.47
N ALA A 59 -6.12 -1.90 -0.12
CA ALA A 59 -7.38 -1.87 -0.86
C ALA A 59 -7.10 -1.77 -2.36
N PHE A 60 -7.94 -2.37 -3.18
CA PHE A 60 -7.82 -2.32 -4.64
C PHE A 60 -9.16 -2.63 -5.30
N VAL A 61 -9.28 -2.26 -6.56
CA VAL A 61 -10.46 -2.58 -7.38
C VAL A 61 -10.20 -3.87 -8.15
N SER A 62 -11.19 -4.75 -8.20
CA SER A 62 -11.12 -5.97 -9.00
C SER A 62 -12.47 -6.31 -9.61
N ASN A 63 -12.45 -6.92 -10.80
CA ASN A 63 -13.66 -7.42 -11.45
C ASN A 63 -13.84 -8.94 -11.29
N ARG A 64 -13.20 -9.53 -10.26
CA ARG A 64 -13.27 -10.98 -10.00
C ARG A 64 -14.67 -11.50 -9.66
N ASN A 65 -15.56 -10.64 -9.19
CA ASN A 65 -16.96 -10.95 -8.89
C ASN A 65 -17.92 -10.57 -10.04
N GLY A 66 -17.38 -10.17 -11.21
CA GLY A 66 -18.18 -9.76 -12.36
C GLY A 66 -18.55 -8.29 -12.42
N SER A 67 -18.28 -7.51 -11.36
CA SER A 67 -18.43 -6.05 -11.26
C SER A 67 -17.11 -5.42 -10.78
N HIS A 68 -16.98 -4.10 -10.92
CA HIS A 68 -15.85 -3.38 -10.33
C HIS A 68 -16.11 -3.19 -8.84
N ASP A 69 -15.55 -4.09 -8.07
CA ASP A 69 -15.69 -4.14 -6.62
C ASP A 69 -14.38 -3.76 -5.93
N ILE A 70 -14.47 -3.13 -4.76
CA ILE A 70 -13.32 -2.89 -3.91
C ILE A 70 -13.10 -4.10 -3.00
N PHE A 71 -11.88 -4.58 -3.00
CA PHE A 71 -11.38 -5.61 -2.10
C PHE A 71 -10.39 -5.01 -1.13
N MET A 72 -10.33 -5.56 0.06
CA MET A 72 -9.34 -5.20 1.07
C MET A 72 -8.64 -6.44 1.58
N TYR A 73 -7.32 -6.36 1.68
CA TYR A 73 -6.44 -7.46 2.08
C TYR A 73 -5.58 -7.05 3.26
N ASP A 74 -5.52 -7.87 4.29
CA ASP A 74 -4.61 -7.72 5.43
C ASP A 74 -3.27 -8.35 5.05
N LEU A 75 -2.24 -7.52 4.87
CA LEU A 75 -0.90 -7.96 4.49
C LEU A 75 -0.19 -8.72 5.61
N GLN A 76 -0.53 -8.42 6.87
CA GLN A 76 0.03 -9.10 8.04
C GLN A 76 -0.57 -10.47 8.24
N GLU A 77 -1.91 -10.57 8.20
CA GLU A 77 -2.63 -11.83 8.37
C GLU A 77 -2.78 -12.61 7.04
N ARG A 78 -2.39 -12.02 5.91
CA ARG A 78 -2.43 -12.61 4.57
C ARG A 78 -3.81 -13.14 4.18
N ARG A 79 -4.86 -12.38 4.47
CA ARG A 79 -6.24 -12.75 4.16
C ARG A 79 -7.06 -11.58 3.66
N PHE A 80 -8.09 -11.89 2.87
CA PHE A 80 -9.10 -10.91 2.51
C PHE A 80 -9.99 -10.58 3.69
N LEU A 81 -10.42 -9.31 3.76
CA LEU A 81 -11.39 -8.86 4.75
C LEU A 81 -12.80 -8.95 4.18
N GLN A 82 -13.74 -9.30 5.03
CA GLN A 82 -15.16 -9.21 4.72
C GLN A 82 -15.62 -7.75 4.97
N LEU A 83 -16.14 -7.12 3.93
CA LEU A 83 -16.55 -5.70 3.95
C LEU A 83 -18.05 -5.62 3.59
N SER A 84 -18.89 -5.91 4.57
CA SER A 84 -20.35 -5.90 4.36
C SER A 84 -20.84 -4.51 3.97
N GLY A 85 -21.65 -4.42 2.91
CA GLY A 85 -22.25 -3.15 2.47
C GLY A 85 -21.30 -2.18 1.75
N LEU A 86 -20.04 -2.56 1.50
CA LEU A 86 -19.10 -1.73 0.74
C LEU A 86 -19.48 -1.70 -0.75
N ASN A 87 -19.52 -2.88 -1.37
CA ASN A 87 -19.81 -3.02 -2.79
C ASN A 87 -21.30 -3.14 -3.03
N ARG A 88 -21.79 -2.43 -4.05
CA ARG A 88 -23.20 -2.39 -4.41
C ARG A 88 -23.39 -2.85 -5.87
N PRO A 89 -24.37 -3.68 -6.17
CA PRO A 89 -24.59 -4.19 -7.53
C PRO A 89 -24.92 -3.12 -8.57
N ASP A 90 -25.43 -1.96 -8.11
CA ASP A 90 -25.90 -0.85 -8.94
C ASP A 90 -24.87 0.27 -9.12
N ALA A 91 -23.66 0.10 -8.59
CA ALA A 91 -22.63 1.13 -8.60
C ALA A 91 -21.25 0.56 -8.95
N ILE A 92 -20.49 1.34 -9.68
CA ILE A 92 -19.07 1.05 -9.97
C ILE A 92 -18.26 1.77 -8.91
N ALA A 93 -17.51 1.01 -8.12
CA ALA A 93 -16.62 1.55 -7.09
C ALA A 93 -15.20 1.70 -7.63
N GLU A 94 -14.60 2.88 -7.45
CA GLU A 94 -13.29 3.23 -8.01
C GLU A 94 -12.45 4.05 -7.05
N SER A 95 -11.13 4.02 -7.30
CA SER A 95 -10.14 4.89 -6.66
C SER A 95 -10.17 4.85 -5.13
N PRO A 96 -10.00 3.69 -4.50
CA PRO A 96 -9.96 3.59 -3.05
C PRO A 96 -8.80 4.41 -2.47
N SER A 97 -8.99 4.90 -1.24
CA SER A 97 -7.98 5.60 -0.45
C SER A 97 -8.20 5.29 1.02
N LEU A 98 -7.14 4.92 1.73
CA LEU A 98 -7.18 4.44 3.10
C LEU A 98 -6.58 5.44 4.07
N THR A 99 -7.09 5.46 5.31
CA THR A 99 -6.55 6.19 6.44
C THR A 99 -5.41 5.44 7.15
N ASN A 100 -4.92 5.98 8.26
CA ASN A 100 -3.75 5.47 8.99
C ASN A 100 -3.81 3.97 9.26
N THR A 101 -4.85 3.50 9.94
CA THR A 101 -5.02 2.09 10.31
C THR A 101 -5.93 1.32 9.34
N GLY A 102 -6.33 1.96 8.24
CA GLY A 102 -7.31 1.42 7.30
C GLY A 102 -8.71 1.32 7.89
N ARG A 103 -9.03 2.12 8.92
CA ARG A 103 -10.38 2.20 9.47
C ARG A 103 -11.34 2.78 8.44
N TYR A 104 -10.99 3.94 7.87
CA TYR A 104 -11.82 4.56 6.83
C TYR A 104 -11.25 4.27 5.45
N LEU A 105 -12.16 3.96 4.55
CA LEU A 105 -11.89 3.79 3.13
C LEU A 105 -12.78 4.77 2.36
N ALA A 106 -12.15 5.78 1.75
CA ALA A 106 -12.83 6.69 0.84
C ALA A 106 -12.71 6.17 -0.59
N TYR A 107 -13.81 6.26 -1.36
CA TYR A 107 -13.83 5.84 -2.75
C TYR A 107 -14.85 6.63 -3.56
N ALA A 108 -14.67 6.66 -4.86
CA ALA A 108 -15.65 7.21 -5.78
C ALA A 108 -16.64 6.11 -6.21
N ILE A 109 -17.91 6.47 -6.32
CA ILE A 109 -18.88 5.66 -7.02
C ILE A 109 -19.38 6.42 -8.24
N ALA A 110 -19.48 5.71 -9.36
CA ALA A 110 -20.15 6.18 -10.55
C ALA A 110 -21.42 5.35 -10.74
N ASN A 111 -22.56 6.00 -10.78
CA ASN A 111 -23.76 5.42 -11.30
C ASN A 111 -24.14 6.15 -12.62
N ARG A 112 -25.15 5.67 -13.33
CA ARG A 112 -25.48 6.10 -14.71
C ARG A 112 -25.61 7.61 -14.92
N SER A 113 -25.74 8.43 -13.88
CA SER A 113 -25.98 9.87 -14.01
C SER A 113 -25.22 10.76 -13.05
N ARG A 114 -24.67 10.26 -11.97
CA ARG A 114 -24.03 11.08 -10.92
C ARG A 114 -22.85 10.37 -10.28
N GLY A 115 -21.81 11.13 -9.97
CA GLY A 115 -20.70 10.68 -9.16
C GLY A 115 -20.93 11.01 -7.68
N ALA A 116 -20.42 10.17 -6.79
CA ALA A 116 -20.41 10.45 -5.37
C ALA A 116 -19.12 10.01 -4.73
N ILE A 117 -18.76 10.61 -3.60
CA ILE A 117 -17.71 10.15 -2.71
C ILE A 117 -18.36 9.47 -1.52
N VAL A 118 -17.92 8.27 -1.26
CA VAL A 118 -18.38 7.45 -0.14
C VAL A 118 -17.21 7.21 0.79
N VAL A 119 -17.49 7.27 2.08
CA VAL A 119 -16.58 6.79 3.12
C VAL A 119 -17.19 5.58 3.78
N TYR A 120 -16.45 4.49 3.77
CA TYR A 120 -16.79 3.26 4.48
C TYR A 120 -15.97 3.19 5.78
N ASP A 121 -16.63 2.96 6.90
CA ASP A 121 -15.99 2.67 8.18
C ASP A 121 -15.93 1.14 8.37
N ARG A 122 -14.72 0.60 8.33
CA ARG A 122 -14.48 -0.84 8.46
C ARG A 122 -14.88 -1.39 9.83
N ILE A 123 -14.85 -0.57 10.88
CA ILE A 123 -15.19 -1.01 12.26
C ILE A 123 -16.70 -1.16 12.40
N THR A 124 -17.45 -0.16 11.95
CA THR A 124 -18.93 -0.20 12.02
C THR A 124 -19.57 -0.90 10.83
N GLN A 125 -18.78 -1.20 9.78
CA GLN A 125 -19.23 -1.74 8.49
C GLN A 125 -20.32 -0.88 7.82
N GLY A 126 -20.28 0.44 8.06
CA GLY A 126 -21.20 1.41 7.53
C GLY A 126 -20.62 2.24 6.41
N SER A 127 -21.42 2.53 5.38
CA SER A 127 -21.07 3.43 4.28
C SER A 127 -21.86 4.74 4.40
N GLN A 128 -21.17 5.86 4.22
CA GLN A 128 -21.76 7.19 4.18
C GLN A 128 -21.38 7.91 2.89
N VAL A 129 -22.38 8.42 2.16
CA VAL A 129 -22.14 9.37 1.06
C VAL A 129 -21.78 10.71 1.69
N VAL A 130 -20.54 11.16 1.50
CA VAL A 130 -20.03 12.42 2.06
C VAL A 130 -20.08 13.57 1.06
N TYR A 131 -20.14 13.26 -0.22
CA TYR A 131 -20.32 14.22 -1.29
C TYR A 131 -21.02 13.57 -2.49
N GLN A 132 -21.94 14.31 -3.12
CA GLN A 132 -22.60 13.91 -4.35
C GLN A 132 -22.59 15.08 -5.34
N ALA A 133 -22.17 14.82 -6.57
CA ALA A 133 -22.21 15.82 -7.63
C ALA A 133 -23.63 15.91 -8.22
N ASP A 134 -24.09 17.12 -8.41
CA ASP A 134 -25.33 17.36 -9.18
C ASP A 134 -25.09 17.22 -10.69
N LEU A 135 -23.93 17.66 -11.15
CA LEU A 135 -23.46 17.61 -12.55
C LEU A 135 -21.99 17.25 -12.59
N GLY A 136 -21.56 16.66 -13.71
CA GLY A 136 -20.16 16.28 -13.94
C GLY A 136 -19.76 15.00 -13.21
N GLY A 137 -18.53 14.59 -13.44
CA GLY A 137 -17.94 13.41 -12.83
C GLY A 137 -17.17 13.75 -11.56
N ILE A 138 -16.96 12.73 -10.74
CA ILE A 138 -16.06 12.75 -9.59
C ILE A 138 -15.08 11.60 -9.75
N ARG A 139 -13.82 11.83 -9.41
CA ARG A 139 -12.80 10.78 -9.47
C ARG A 139 -11.65 11.03 -8.50
N ARG A 140 -10.88 9.98 -8.26
CA ARG A 140 -9.61 9.99 -7.51
C ARG A 140 -9.68 10.66 -6.14
N PRO A 141 -10.65 10.29 -5.27
CA PRO A 141 -10.63 10.79 -3.91
C PRO A 141 -9.36 10.34 -3.19
N LYS A 142 -8.85 11.23 -2.34
CA LYS A 142 -7.77 10.94 -1.39
C LYS A 142 -8.20 11.43 -0.03
N ILE A 143 -8.22 10.52 0.94
CA ILE A 143 -8.54 10.83 2.34
C ILE A 143 -7.24 11.10 3.10
N SER A 144 -7.27 12.10 3.99
CA SER A 144 -6.15 12.38 4.88
C SER A 144 -5.89 11.19 5.84
N PRO A 145 -4.66 11.04 6.33
CA PRO A 145 -4.29 9.90 7.17
C PRO A 145 -5.21 9.70 8.38
N GLU A 146 -5.62 10.77 9.03
CA GLU A 146 -6.53 10.75 10.19
C GLU A 146 -8.02 10.69 9.82
N GLY A 147 -8.34 10.86 8.53
CA GLY A 147 -9.71 10.69 8.02
C GLY A 147 -10.55 11.96 7.97
N ARG A 148 -10.03 13.14 8.31
CA ARG A 148 -10.81 14.38 8.36
C ARG A 148 -11.05 15.00 6.98
N TYR A 149 -9.99 15.12 6.19
CA TYR A 149 -10.07 15.79 4.90
C TYR A 149 -10.11 14.79 3.75
N ILE A 150 -10.87 15.14 2.72
CA ILE A 150 -10.89 14.40 1.46
C ILE A 150 -10.70 15.40 0.33
N VAL A 151 -9.70 15.15 -0.54
CA VAL A 151 -9.51 15.90 -1.77
C VAL A 151 -9.90 15.02 -2.95
N PHE A 152 -10.45 15.61 -4.00
CA PHE A 152 -10.90 14.86 -5.17
C PHE A 152 -10.95 15.75 -6.42
N GLU A 153 -11.03 15.13 -7.58
CA GLU A 153 -11.25 15.81 -8.84
C GLU A 153 -12.75 15.87 -9.15
N SER A 154 -13.25 17.07 -9.49
CA SER A 154 -14.64 17.33 -9.85
C SER A 154 -14.74 17.97 -11.22
N GLY A 155 -15.64 17.46 -12.06
CA GLY A 155 -15.95 17.98 -13.39
C GLY A 155 -17.13 18.96 -13.45
N ARG A 156 -17.63 19.42 -12.29
CA ARG A 156 -18.90 20.20 -12.22
C ARG A 156 -18.89 21.53 -13.01
N ARG A 157 -17.71 22.10 -13.26
CA ARG A 157 -17.55 23.36 -14.02
C ARG A 157 -17.21 23.14 -15.49
N GLY A 158 -17.32 21.91 -16.00
CA GLY A 158 -16.95 21.57 -17.38
C GLY A 158 -15.46 21.30 -17.61
N GLN A 159 -14.65 21.44 -16.56
CA GLN A 159 -13.23 21.06 -16.51
C GLN A 159 -12.96 20.31 -15.21
N TRP A 160 -11.82 19.62 -15.12
CA TRP A 160 -11.42 18.94 -13.90
C TRP A 160 -10.75 19.92 -12.95
N ASP A 161 -11.35 20.10 -11.79
CA ASP A 161 -10.86 20.95 -10.70
C ASP A 161 -10.62 20.12 -9.46
N ILE A 162 -9.71 20.60 -8.59
CA ILE A 162 -9.48 19.98 -7.27
C ILE A 162 -10.45 20.62 -6.27
N GLU A 163 -11.17 19.77 -5.56
CA GLU A 163 -12.05 20.16 -4.47
C GLU A 163 -11.61 19.49 -3.17
N THR A 164 -11.86 20.17 -2.06
CA THR A 164 -11.54 19.68 -0.71
C THR A 164 -12.80 19.66 0.13
N LEU A 165 -13.03 18.54 0.80
CA LEU A 165 -14.11 18.33 1.75
C LEU A 165 -13.52 18.19 3.16
N ASP A 166 -13.98 18.99 4.11
CA ASP A 166 -13.76 18.80 5.55
C ASP A 166 -14.96 18.03 6.11
N ARG A 167 -14.75 16.84 6.64
CA ARG A 167 -15.78 16.01 7.28
C ARG A 167 -16.24 16.56 8.62
N GLY A 168 -15.58 17.63 9.09
CA GLY A 168 -15.89 18.32 10.34
C GLY A 168 -15.18 17.75 11.57
N PRO A 169 -15.31 18.47 12.71
CA PRO A 169 -14.61 18.11 13.94
C PRO A 169 -15.27 16.96 14.71
N ALA A 170 -16.50 16.59 14.37
CA ALA A 170 -17.27 15.58 15.10
C ALA A 170 -16.99 14.13 14.67
N ILE A 171 -16.12 13.93 13.69
CA ILE A 171 -15.72 12.58 13.29
C ILE A 171 -14.71 11.99 14.27
N GLU A 172 -14.76 10.70 14.44
CA GLU A 172 -13.70 9.96 15.14
C GLU A 172 -12.48 9.85 14.23
N LEU A 173 -11.33 10.37 14.66
CA LEU A 173 -10.11 10.35 13.88
C LEU A 173 -9.46 8.96 13.92
N ASP A 174 -8.89 8.54 12.80
CA ASP A 174 -8.10 7.31 12.69
C ASP A 174 -6.63 7.61 13.03
N LEU A 175 -6.30 7.58 14.31
CA LEU A 175 -4.98 7.87 14.83
C LEU A 175 -4.16 6.58 14.97
N LEU A 176 -2.85 6.68 14.76
CA LEU A 176 -1.92 5.63 15.14
C LEU A 176 -1.75 5.61 16.65
N ASP A 177 -1.41 4.42 17.21
CA ASP A 177 -1.14 4.30 18.63
C ASP A 177 -0.11 5.33 19.11
N GLY A 178 -0.45 6.09 20.16
CA GLY A 178 0.38 7.15 20.71
C GLY A 178 0.25 8.52 20.03
N GLN A 179 -0.56 8.66 18.99
CA GLN A 179 -0.89 9.97 18.40
C GLN A 179 -2.05 10.60 19.18
N THR A 180 -1.87 11.86 19.59
CA THR A 180 -2.97 12.69 20.06
C THR A 180 -3.59 13.42 18.86
N PRO A 181 -4.92 13.72 18.88
CA PRO A 181 -5.54 14.60 17.89
C PRO A 181 -4.74 15.90 17.80
N GLY A 182 -4.18 16.17 16.63
CA GLY A 182 -3.10 17.12 16.47
C GLY A 182 -3.37 18.49 17.02
N THR A 183 -2.42 18.99 17.74
CA THR A 183 -2.10 20.41 17.81
C THR A 183 -1.94 20.87 16.36
N SER A 184 -2.86 21.71 15.89
CA SER A 184 -2.81 22.31 14.56
C SER A 184 -1.42 22.90 14.35
N VAL A 185 -0.66 22.35 13.38
CA VAL A 185 0.55 23.02 12.90
C VAL A 185 0.04 24.27 12.19
N SER A 186 0.13 25.40 12.88
CA SER A 186 -0.09 26.70 12.28
C SER A 186 1.06 26.92 11.30
N PHE A 187 0.78 26.87 10.02
CA PHE A 187 1.70 27.35 9.01
C PHE A 187 1.74 28.88 9.07
N PRO A 188 2.93 29.49 9.02
CA PRO A 188 3.11 30.93 9.02
C PRO A 188 2.53 31.59 7.77
#